data_b57d01269b18e949a3453eaa62828bf8
#
_entry.id   b57d01269b18e949a3453eaa62828bf8
#
_cell.length_a   1.000
_cell.length_b   1.000
_cell.length_c   1.000
_cell.angle_alpha   90.00
_cell.angle_beta   90.00
_cell.angle_gamma   90.00
#
_symmetry.space_group_name_H-M   'P 1'
#
loop_
_entity.id
_entity.type
_entity.pdbx_description
1 polymer ?
#
loop_
_entity_poly.entity_id
_entity_poly.type
_entity_poly.pdbx_seq_one_letter_code
_entity_poly.pdbx_strand_id
1 'polypeptide(L)'
;MTDTVMRSQRRRARLVLILIAGIPLSMMFGATALWWAVEQGHVDVLGSVGTANHGELMDPPRSVTDVVFQHEGVAETLWQDLPTKWRLLVVQRGENCDAICQQQLYQTRQIHLALGKDFNRVGRVVLSDTAPKTVTVTLEAEQGDAGVSLSEWLAQEHVGMTA
;
A
#
# COMPACT_ATOMS: atom_id res chain seq x y z
N MET A 1 9.47 -15.54 67.00
CA MET A 1 10.24 -15.00 65.87
C MET A 1 9.83 -15.55 64.51
N THR A 2 9.15 -16.68 64.39
CA THR A 2 8.71 -17.34 63.16
C THR A 2 7.51 -16.65 62.46
N ASP A 3 6.58 -16.06 63.20
CA ASP A 3 5.37 -15.45 62.61
C ASP A 3 5.60 -14.16 61.83
N THR A 4 6.57 -13.36 62.20
CA THR A 4 6.93 -12.12 61.47
C THR A 4 7.60 -12.42 60.15
N VAL A 5 8.43 -13.46 60.10
CA VAL A 5 9.11 -13.92 58.84
C VAL A 5 8.08 -14.47 57.86
N MET A 6 7.15 -15.30 58.30
CA MET A 6 6.09 -15.86 57.47
C MET A 6 5.12 -14.77 56.90
N ARG A 7 4.79 -13.76 57.68
CA ARG A 7 3.95 -12.62 57.22
C ARG A 7 4.68 -11.79 56.14
N SER A 8 5.97 -11.57 56.28
CA SER A 8 6.76 -10.83 55.31
C SER A 8 6.90 -11.61 53.98
N GLN A 9 7.11 -12.93 54.05
CA GLN A 9 7.14 -13.78 52.87
C GLN A 9 5.81 -13.82 52.13
N ARG A 10 4.69 -13.94 52.85
CA ARG A 10 3.35 -13.89 52.22
C ARG A 10 3.04 -12.54 51.55
N ARG A 11 3.50 -11.42 52.12
CA ARG A 11 3.36 -10.09 51.48
C ARG A 11 4.17 -10.00 50.20
N ARG A 12 5.42 -10.45 50.23
CA ARG A 12 6.28 -10.47 49.03
C ARG A 12 5.70 -11.37 47.91
N ALA A 13 5.23 -12.55 48.27
CA ALA A 13 4.60 -13.47 47.31
C ALA A 13 3.33 -12.85 46.68
N ARG A 14 2.48 -12.19 47.44
CA ARG A 14 1.31 -11.47 46.94
C ARG A 14 1.71 -10.31 46.03
N LEU A 15 2.75 -9.58 46.36
CA LEU A 15 3.25 -8.46 45.57
C LEU A 15 3.80 -8.92 44.23
N VAL A 16 4.52 -10.03 44.21
CA VAL A 16 5.01 -10.66 42.99
C VAL A 16 3.86 -11.13 42.09
N LEU A 17 2.84 -11.77 42.68
CA LEU A 17 1.65 -12.18 41.93
C LEU A 17 0.88 -10.99 41.34
N ILE A 18 0.74 -9.90 42.09
CA ILE A 18 0.09 -8.66 41.63
C ILE A 18 0.91 -8.05 40.47
N LEU A 19 2.23 -8.05 40.59
CA LEU A 19 3.10 -7.55 39.50
C LEU A 19 2.99 -8.41 38.24
N ILE A 20 3.03 -9.73 38.39
CA ILE A 20 2.95 -10.66 37.24
C ILE A 20 1.61 -10.52 36.51
N ALA A 21 0.52 -10.38 37.22
CA ALA A 21 -0.81 -10.21 36.64
C ALA A 21 -1.09 -8.75 36.26
N GLY A 22 -0.64 -7.80 37.06
CA GLY A 22 -0.94 -6.38 36.90
C GLY A 22 -0.26 -5.74 35.69
N ILE A 23 0.98 -6.12 35.40
CA ILE A 23 1.70 -5.56 34.22
C ILE A 23 1.01 -5.90 32.89
N PRO A 24 0.70 -7.16 32.57
CA PRO A 24 -0.01 -7.48 31.33
C PRO A 24 -1.40 -6.83 31.27
N LEU A 25 -2.13 -6.81 32.37
CA LEU A 25 -3.45 -6.18 32.43
C LEU A 25 -3.35 -4.67 32.20
N SER A 26 -2.40 -3.98 32.83
CA SER A 26 -2.22 -2.55 32.59
C SER A 26 -1.83 -2.20 31.16
N MET A 27 -1.00 -3.03 30.53
CA MET A 27 -0.67 -2.88 29.09
C MET A 27 -1.92 -3.07 28.21
N MET A 28 -2.74 -4.08 28.51
CA MET A 28 -3.97 -4.33 27.74
C MET A 28 -4.96 -3.16 27.90
N PHE A 29 -5.17 -2.68 29.12
CA PHE A 29 -6.04 -1.52 29.36
C PHE A 29 -5.48 -0.24 28.71
N GLY A 30 -4.18 -0.02 28.80
CA GLY A 30 -3.52 1.12 28.18
C GLY A 30 -3.64 1.10 26.65
N ALA A 31 -3.42 -0.05 26.02
CA ALA A 31 -3.56 -0.20 24.58
C ALA A 31 -5.03 0.02 24.14
N THR A 32 -6.00 -0.54 24.87
CA THR A 32 -7.42 -0.36 24.57
C THR A 32 -7.86 1.10 24.73
N ALA A 33 -7.40 1.76 25.80
CA ALA A 33 -7.71 3.17 26.04
C ALA A 33 -7.10 4.07 24.96
N LEU A 34 -5.85 3.79 24.55
CA LEU A 34 -5.20 4.52 23.47
C LEU A 34 -5.95 4.31 22.13
N TRP A 35 -6.29 3.06 21.80
CA TRP A 35 -7.05 2.75 20.58
C TRP A 35 -8.39 3.52 20.57
N TRP A 36 -9.12 3.50 21.69
CA TRP A 36 -10.38 4.24 21.79
C TRP A 36 -10.18 5.75 21.64
N ALA A 37 -9.12 6.32 22.24
CA ALA A 37 -8.82 7.75 22.13
C ALA A 37 -8.47 8.15 20.68
N VAL A 38 -7.77 7.29 19.94
CA VAL A 38 -7.46 7.50 18.51
C VAL A 38 -8.74 7.42 17.65
N GLU A 39 -9.60 6.44 17.91
CA GLU A 39 -10.84 6.26 17.16
C GLU A 39 -11.82 7.43 17.37
N GLN A 40 -11.81 8.03 18.59
CA GLN A 40 -12.59 9.23 18.88
C GLN A 40 -11.95 10.53 18.37
N GLY A 41 -10.79 10.45 17.74
CA GLY A 41 -10.08 11.61 17.22
C GLY A 41 -9.45 12.51 18.29
N HIS A 42 -9.35 12.04 19.55
CA HIS A 42 -8.72 12.80 20.64
C HIS A 42 -7.19 12.82 20.55
N VAL A 43 -6.61 11.84 19.88
CA VAL A 43 -5.16 11.70 19.69
C VAL A 43 -4.87 11.45 18.21
N ASP A 44 -4.19 12.41 17.59
CA ASP A 44 -3.64 12.24 16.25
C ASP A 44 -2.25 11.62 16.35
N VAL A 45 -2.20 10.29 16.25
CA VAL A 45 -0.94 9.55 16.29
C VAL A 45 -0.14 9.78 15.00
N LEU A 46 -0.81 9.87 13.84
CA LEU A 46 -0.16 10.07 12.55
C LEU A 46 0.49 11.45 12.46
N GLY A 47 -0.19 12.49 12.95
CA GLY A 47 0.36 13.84 12.98
C GLY A 47 1.51 14.01 13.96
N SER A 48 1.51 13.27 15.10
CA SER A 48 2.55 13.41 16.13
C SER A 48 3.80 12.56 15.87
N VAL A 49 3.65 11.36 15.29
CA VAL A 49 4.77 10.45 14.98
C VAL A 49 5.36 10.72 13.60
N GLY A 50 4.56 11.35 12.73
CA GLY A 50 4.92 11.51 11.33
C GLY A 50 4.72 10.22 10.53
N THR A 51 4.75 10.37 9.23
CA THR A 51 4.70 9.23 8.30
C THR A 51 6.05 9.08 7.64
N ALA A 52 6.57 7.86 7.56
CA ALA A 52 7.82 7.55 6.88
C ALA A 52 7.63 7.33 5.35
N ASN A 53 6.51 7.77 4.81
CA ASN A 53 6.23 7.70 3.39
C ASN A 53 7.01 8.76 2.60
N HIS A 54 7.47 8.38 1.41
CA HIS A 54 8.16 9.30 0.48
C HIS A 54 7.19 10.06 -0.45
N GLY A 55 5.89 9.98 -0.21
CA GLY A 55 4.86 10.64 -1.00
C GLY A 55 3.84 11.37 -0.14
N GLU A 56 2.93 12.05 -0.78
CA GLU A 56 1.79 12.70 -0.14
C GLU A 56 0.67 11.68 0.07
N LEU A 57 0.19 11.59 1.30
CA LEU A 57 -0.94 10.75 1.63
C LEU A 57 -2.24 11.49 1.27
N MET A 58 -3.11 10.84 0.51
CA MET A 58 -4.43 11.43 0.25
C MET A 58 -5.33 11.29 1.48
N ASP A 59 -5.59 12.39 2.14
CA ASP A 59 -6.51 12.48 3.27
C ASP A 59 -7.54 13.61 3.00
N PRO A 60 -8.85 13.30 2.96
CA PRO A 60 -9.47 11.97 3.13
C PRO A 60 -9.25 11.05 1.91
N PRO A 61 -9.28 9.71 2.11
CA PRO A 61 -9.17 8.74 1.03
C PRO A 61 -10.24 8.96 -0.03
N ARG A 62 -9.87 8.91 -1.31
CA ARG A 62 -10.82 9.01 -2.41
C ARG A 62 -11.37 7.65 -2.79
N SER A 63 -12.69 7.55 -2.94
CA SER A 63 -13.31 6.36 -3.51
C SER A 63 -12.94 6.22 -4.98
N VAL A 64 -12.59 5.00 -5.38
CA VAL A 64 -12.30 4.61 -6.76
C VAL A 64 -13.32 3.60 -7.30
N THR A 65 -14.42 3.37 -6.58
CA THR A 65 -15.45 2.37 -6.94
C THR A 65 -16.09 2.63 -8.29
N ASP A 66 -16.24 3.91 -8.65
CA ASP A 66 -16.92 4.33 -9.89
C ASP A 66 -15.97 4.47 -11.08
N VAL A 67 -14.69 4.11 -10.91
CA VAL A 67 -13.71 4.16 -12.00
C VAL A 67 -13.95 2.99 -12.95
N VAL A 68 -14.20 3.30 -14.20
CA VAL A 68 -14.40 2.34 -15.28
C VAL A 68 -13.07 2.12 -15.99
N PHE A 69 -12.70 0.86 -16.18
CA PHE A 69 -11.55 0.47 -16.98
C PHE A 69 -12.03 -0.06 -18.32
N GLN A 70 -11.43 0.43 -19.37
CA GLN A 70 -11.51 -0.18 -20.70
C GLN A 70 -10.20 -0.94 -20.93
N HIS A 71 -10.29 -2.25 -20.96
CA HIS A 71 -9.18 -3.08 -21.41
C HIS A 71 -9.45 -3.52 -22.84
N GLU A 72 -8.42 -3.51 -23.71
CA GLU A 72 -8.57 -3.86 -25.11
C GLU A 72 -9.23 -5.23 -25.32
N GLY A 73 -10.38 -5.24 -26.02
CA GLY A 73 -11.10 -6.46 -26.35
C GLY A 73 -11.96 -7.06 -25.22
N VAL A 74 -12.03 -6.41 -24.06
CA VAL A 74 -12.88 -6.78 -22.93
C VAL A 74 -13.93 -5.71 -22.72
N ALA A 75 -15.14 -6.12 -22.29
CA ALA A 75 -16.18 -5.19 -21.89
C ALA A 75 -15.68 -4.27 -20.74
N GLU A 76 -16.24 -3.08 -20.68
CA GLU A 76 -15.98 -2.15 -19.59
C GLU A 76 -16.08 -2.86 -18.22
N THR A 77 -15.03 -2.77 -17.42
CA THR A 77 -14.96 -3.40 -16.11
C THR A 77 -14.88 -2.32 -15.05
N LEU A 78 -15.75 -2.38 -14.05
CA LEU A 78 -15.67 -1.47 -12.91
C LEU A 78 -14.51 -1.89 -11.99
N TRP A 79 -13.91 -0.92 -11.33
CA TRP A 79 -12.85 -1.19 -10.34
C TRP A 79 -13.27 -2.21 -9.28
N GLN A 80 -14.53 -2.13 -8.83
CA GLN A 80 -15.09 -3.05 -7.84
C GLN A 80 -15.15 -4.50 -8.30
N ASP A 81 -15.25 -4.75 -9.62
CA ASP A 81 -15.35 -6.09 -10.21
C ASP A 81 -13.98 -6.75 -10.40
N LEU A 82 -12.92 -5.96 -10.22
CA LEU A 82 -11.56 -6.49 -10.27
C LEU A 82 -11.24 -7.29 -8.99
N PRO A 83 -10.41 -8.35 -9.08
CA PRO A 83 -9.99 -9.12 -7.90
C PRO A 83 -9.45 -8.23 -6.79
N THR A 84 -9.82 -8.51 -5.53
CA THR A 84 -9.35 -7.75 -4.36
C THR A 84 -7.85 -7.94 -4.16
N LYS A 85 -7.06 -6.95 -4.59
CA LYS A 85 -5.60 -6.92 -4.47
C LYS A 85 -5.13 -5.50 -4.18
N TRP A 86 -3.96 -5.37 -3.60
CA TRP A 86 -3.23 -4.12 -3.62
C TRP A 86 -2.86 -3.77 -5.06
N ARG A 87 -2.89 -2.49 -5.41
CA ARG A 87 -2.56 -2.05 -6.77
C ARG A 87 -1.54 -0.93 -6.77
N LEU A 88 -0.50 -1.13 -7.56
CA LEU A 88 0.44 -0.08 -7.93
C LEU A 88 -0.13 0.61 -9.16
N LEU A 89 -0.50 1.89 -9.01
CA LEU A 89 -1.05 2.70 -10.08
C LEU A 89 0.04 3.57 -10.68
N VAL A 90 0.17 3.53 -12.00
CA VAL A 90 0.94 4.51 -12.77
C VAL A 90 -0.06 5.36 -13.53
N VAL A 91 0.00 6.66 -13.34
CA VAL A 91 -0.89 7.60 -14.02
C VAL A 91 -0.15 8.22 -15.18
N GLN A 92 -0.58 7.90 -16.39
CA GLN A 92 -0.10 8.48 -17.64
C GLN A 92 -1.07 9.56 -18.11
N ARG A 93 -0.53 10.71 -18.47
CA ARG A 93 -1.30 11.83 -19.02
C ARG A 93 -0.79 12.21 -20.39
N GLY A 94 -1.72 12.44 -21.32
CA GLY A 94 -1.40 12.83 -22.68
C GLY A 94 -1.04 11.66 -23.59
N GLU A 95 -0.57 11.98 -24.79
CA GLU A 95 -0.38 11.02 -25.90
C GLU A 95 1.01 10.39 -25.95
N ASN A 96 1.95 10.84 -25.11
CA ASN A 96 3.33 10.35 -25.10
C ASN A 96 3.72 9.84 -23.72
N CYS A 97 4.26 8.63 -23.64
CA CYS A 97 4.92 8.11 -22.46
C CYS A 97 6.40 8.53 -22.54
N ASP A 98 6.71 9.62 -21.84
CA ASP A 98 8.07 10.19 -21.77
C ASP A 98 9.02 9.36 -20.90
N ALA A 99 10.25 9.80 -20.75
CA ALA A 99 11.26 9.13 -19.93
C ALA A 99 10.80 8.95 -18.46
N ILE A 100 10.03 9.89 -17.91
CA ILE A 100 9.51 9.80 -16.54
C ILE A 100 8.47 8.68 -16.44
N CYS A 101 7.54 8.64 -17.38
CA CYS A 101 6.53 7.59 -17.48
C CYS A 101 7.19 6.20 -17.60
N GLN A 102 8.16 6.05 -18.50
CA GLN A 102 8.90 4.80 -18.70
C GLN A 102 9.65 4.39 -17.41
N GLN A 103 10.30 5.33 -16.75
CA GLN A 103 10.97 5.08 -15.48
C GLN A 103 10.01 4.62 -14.39
N GLN A 104 8.84 5.22 -14.26
CA GLN A 104 7.82 4.80 -13.30
C GLN A 104 7.31 3.38 -13.59
N LEU A 105 7.08 3.05 -14.86
CA LEU A 105 6.68 1.72 -15.27
C LEU A 105 7.77 0.68 -14.95
N TYR A 106 9.03 1.00 -15.21
CA TYR A 106 10.16 0.16 -14.87
C TYR A 106 10.28 -0.03 -13.34
N GLN A 107 10.23 1.06 -12.57
CA GLN A 107 10.32 0.99 -11.11
C GLN A 107 9.19 0.15 -10.49
N THR A 108 7.95 0.36 -10.93
CA THR A 108 6.82 -0.45 -10.44
C THR A 108 6.96 -1.94 -10.79
N ARG A 109 7.58 -2.26 -11.95
CA ARG A 109 7.92 -3.65 -12.28
C ARG A 109 8.95 -4.22 -11.31
N GLN A 110 10.03 -3.49 -11.04
CA GLN A 110 11.06 -3.94 -10.11
C GLN A 110 10.51 -4.14 -8.69
N ILE A 111 9.71 -3.20 -8.22
CA ILE A 111 9.03 -3.31 -6.91
C ILE A 111 8.14 -4.55 -6.88
N HIS A 112 7.34 -4.78 -7.91
CA HIS A 112 6.44 -5.94 -7.97
C HIS A 112 7.21 -7.26 -7.95
N LEU A 113 8.32 -7.37 -8.71
CA LEU A 113 9.18 -8.55 -8.71
C LEU A 113 9.86 -8.77 -7.35
N ALA A 114 10.24 -7.68 -6.66
CA ALA A 114 10.88 -7.74 -5.34
C ALA A 114 9.95 -8.23 -4.22
N LEU A 115 8.62 -8.22 -4.43
CA LEU A 115 7.65 -8.73 -3.45
C LEU A 115 7.74 -10.24 -3.22
N GLY A 116 8.37 -11.00 -4.11
CA GLY A 116 8.61 -12.43 -3.95
C GLY A 116 7.32 -13.22 -3.67
N LYS A 117 7.17 -13.75 -2.46
CA LYS A 117 5.97 -14.53 -2.05
C LYS A 117 4.67 -13.74 -2.08
N ASP A 118 4.72 -12.42 -1.93
CA ASP A 118 3.55 -11.55 -1.93
C ASP A 118 3.20 -11.02 -3.33
N PHE A 119 3.95 -11.44 -4.37
CA PHE A 119 3.74 -11.04 -5.77
C PHE A 119 2.27 -11.15 -6.22
N ASN A 120 1.60 -12.27 -5.89
CA ASN A 120 0.22 -12.51 -6.29
C ASN A 120 -0.82 -11.65 -5.54
N ARG A 121 -0.43 -10.97 -4.46
CA ARG A 121 -1.29 -10.08 -3.67
C ARG A 121 -1.33 -8.66 -4.20
N VAL A 122 -0.40 -8.32 -5.07
CA VAL A 122 -0.27 -7.00 -5.66
C VAL A 122 -0.47 -7.09 -7.16
N GLY A 123 -1.21 -6.17 -7.72
CA GLY A 123 -1.36 -5.99 -9.16
C GLY A 123 -0.76 -4.66 -9.60
N ARG A 124 -0.48 -4.52 -10.88
CA ARG A 124 -0.02 -3.28 -11.49
C ARG A 124 -1.05 -2.81 -12.49
N VAL A 125 -1.36 -1.53 -12.47
CA VAL A 125 -2.38 -0.92 -13.35
C VAL A 125 -1.84 0.41 -13.88
N VAL A 126 -2.01 0.64 -15.16
CA VAL A 126 -1.79 1.96 -15.78
C VAL A 126 -3.14 2.63 -15.95
N LEU A 127 -3.25 3.85 -15.49
CA LEU A 127 -4.38 4.72 -15.77
C LEU A 127 -3.93 5.74 -16.80
N SER A 128 -4.60 5.78 -17.94
CA SER A 128 -4.36 6.76 -18.98
C SER A 128 -5.63 7.55 -19.26
N ASP A 129 -5.50 8.83 -19.52
CA ASP A 129 -6.59 9.70 -20.01
C ASP A 129 -6.82 9.52 -21.53
N THR A 130 -5.89 8.85 -22.21
CA THR A 130 -5.94 8.55 -23.63
C THR A 130 -5.87 7.04 -23.83
N ALA A 131 -6.52 6.54 -24.88
CA ALA A 131 -6.49 5.10 -25.18
C ALA A 131 -5.05 4.59 -25.32
N PRO A 132 -4.65 3.49 -24.66
CA PRO A 132 -3.25 3.01 -24.65
C PRO A 132 -2.67 2.73 -26.04
N LYS A 133 -3.53 2.46 -27.03
CA LYS A 133 -3.11 2.28 -28.46
C LYS A 133 -2.62 3.57 -29.09
N THR A 134 -3.12 4.71 -28.65
CA THR A 134 -2.76 6.02 -29.22
C THR A 134 -1.59 6.67 -28.50
N VAL A 135 -1.25 6.19 -27.30
CA VAL A 135 -0.09 6.67 -26.56
C VAL A 135 1.19 6.07 -27.16
N THR A 136 2.10 6.92 -27.56
CA THR A 136 3.39 6.52 -28.13
C THR A 136 4.47 6.47 -27.05
N VAL A 137 5.31 5.43 -27.09
CA VAL A 137 6.51 5.30 -26.26
C VAL A 137 7.72 5.57 -27.13
N THR A 138 8.47 6.61 -26.83
CA THR A 138 9.71 6.93 -27.54
C THR A 138 10.87 6.24 -26.85
N LEU A 139 11.44 5.22 -27.45
CA LEU A 139 12.62 4.52 -26.91
C LEU A 139 13.87 5.30 -27.33
N GLU A 140 14.64 5.80 -26.35
CA GLU A 140 15.87 6.57 -26.61
C GLU A 140 17.01 5.76 -27.30
N ALA A 141 16.89 4.43 -27.37
CA ALA A 141 17.98 3.55 -27.78
C ALA A 141 18.06 3.30 -29.30
N GLU A 142 17.06 3.65 -30.08
CA GLU A 142 17.12 3.44 -31.54
C GLU A 142 16.79 4.73 -32.29
N GLN A 143 17.85 5.35 -32.83
CA GLN A 143 17.73 6.45 -33.75
C GLN A 143 17.04 5.93 -35.05
N GLY A 144 15.75 6.21 -35.17
CA GLY A 144 15.14 6.19 -36.47
C GLY A 144 13.83 5.47 -36.68
N ASP A 145 13.07 5.11 -35.67
CA ASP A 145 11.81 4.45 -35.93
C ASP A 145 10.61 4.94 -35.11
N ALA A 146 9.44 4.83 -35.76
CA ALA A 146 8.15 5.22 -35.24
C ALA A 146 7.94 4.62 -33.84
N GLY A 147 7.60 5.48 -32.86
CA GLY A 147 7.36 5.05 -31.49
C GLY A 147 6.36 3.90 -31.41
N VAL A 148 6.64 2.94 -30.56
CA VAL A 148 5.77 1.79 -30.30
C VAL A 148 4.57 2.26 -29.48
N SER A 149 3.38 1.70 -29.70
CA SER A 149 2.23 2.03 -28.87
C SER A 149 2.43 1.56 -27.42
N LEU A 150 1.90 2.30 -26.46
CA LEU A 150 2.01 1.94 -25.04
C LEU A 150 1.45 0.54 -24.77
N SER A 151 0.33 0.18 -25.41
CA SER A 151 -0.27 -1.15 -25.26
C SER A 151 0.65 -2.27 -25.71
N GLU A 152 1.32 -2.08 -26.84
CA GLU A 152 2.25 -3.06 -27.40
C GLU A 152 3.53 -3.19 -26.55
N TRP A 153 4.07 -2.07 -26.13
CA TRP A 153 5.23 -2.03 -25.23
C TRP A 153 4.93 -2.68 -23.87
N LEU A 154 3.74 -2.42 -23.30
CA LEU A 154 3.32 -3.07 -22.05
C LEU A 154 3.15 -4.58 -22.21
N ALA A 155 2.67 -5.06 -23.34
CA ALA A 155 2.52 -6.48 -23.61
C ALA A 155 3.87 -7.20 -23.69
N GLN A 156 4.90 -6.55 -24.26
CA GLN A 156 6.23 -7.12 -24.40
C GLN A 156 7.07 -7.01 -23.11
N GLU A 157 7.18 -5.82 -22.55
CA GLU A 157 8.10 -5.53 -21.47
C GLU A 157 7.47 -5.68 -20.06
N HIS A 158 6.15 -5.57 -19.97
CA HIS A 158 5.43 -5.51 -18.69
C HIS A 158 4.33 -6.57 -18.58
N VAL A 159 4.62 -7.80 -18.93
CA VAL A 159 3.67 -8.93 -18.84
C VAL A 159 3.02 -8.98 -17.45
N GLY A 160 1.68 -9.12 -17.43
CA GLY A 160 0.88 -9.15 -16.19
C GLY A 160 0.41 -7.78 -15.69
N MET A 161 0.61 -6.72 -16.47
CA MET A 161 0.03 -5.40 -16.20
C MET A 161 -1.34 -5.29 -16.88
N THR A 162 -2.30 -4.71 -16.18
CA THR A 162 -3.62 -4.37 -16.71
C THR A 162 -3.61 -2.89 -17.10
N ALA A 163 -3.89 -2.59 -18.35
CA ALA A 163 -4.00 -1.23 -18.86
C ALA A 163 -5.47 -0.87 -19.05
#